data_858bc8813922525972dec8b11f7e48ae
#
_entry.id   858bc8813922525972dec8b11f7e48ae
#
_cell.length_a   1.000
_cell.length_b   1.000
_cell.length_c   1.000
_cell.angle_alpha   90.00
_cell.angle_beta   90.00
_cell.angle_gamma   90.00
#
_symmetry.space_group_name_H-M   'P 1'
#
loop_
_entity.id
_entity.type
_entity.pdbx_description
1 polymer ?
#
loop_
_entity_poly.entity_id
_entity_poly.type
_entity_poly.pdbx_seq_one_letter_code
_entity_poly.pdbx_strand_id
1 'polypeptide(L)'
;MSVEASPQMPRVETGRKRRGMLSALAVLAGLVVGIGLAEGLTRLLLPAFDPSGRFEFTYPVGSLLLGKPGTEARQIKNTGDYDVAVRINSHGLRDANDVATAGSDDILVVGDSFTWGWGVEAQDRFSDQLQILTGRRTFNLSTPTDIDGYAALLAYAKSLGSRAGRVVIAICMENDLHLYGGARPDEPPPGSGGALKDWLASHSALYLLAVTTVQQTPWLRDIAVRGGLIVPNLEGIAKNDYDPAVIDSSADRLREIAERYRTLVVLIPSRALWVGASRSRATEDRVHTAFVVALQRRGIDVLDLQPVLEAQLAPLAYQFANDGHWNVRGHALAAPAISQHLAR
;
A
#
# COMPACT_ATOMS: atom_id res chain seq x y z
N MET A 1 -41.19 4.06 -83.88
CA MET A 1 -41.70 3.35 -82.68
C MET A 1 -40.63 3.52 -81.60
N SER A 2 -40.80 4.50 -80.74
CA SER A 2 -39.89 4.79 -79.62
C SER A 2 -40.44 4.08 -78.37
N VAL A 3 -39.63 3.17 -77.80
CA VAL A 3 -40.00 2.46 -76.56
C VAL A 3 -39.54 3.34 -75.39
N GLU A 4 -40.51 3.90 -74.66
CA GLU A 4 -40.27 4.63 -73.40
C GLU A 4 -39.83 3.65 -72.32
N ALA A 5 -38.66 3.91 -71.72
CA ALA A 5 -38.19 3.19 -70.58
C ALA A 5 -38.94 3.68 -69.31
N SER A 6 -39.62 2.78 -68.61
CA SER A 6 -40.25 3.06 -67.32
C SER A 6 -39.20 3.40 -66.23
N PRO A 7 -39.43 4.42 -65.37
CA PRO A 7 -38.55 4.75 -64.29
C PRO A 7 -38.56 3.69 -63.20
N GLN A 8 -37.41 3.12 -62.90
CA GLN A 8 -37.22 2.24 -61.73
C GLN A 8 -37.32 3.05 -60.45
N MET A 9 -38.30 2.77 -59.60
CA MET A 9 -38.38 3.39 -58.28
C MET A 9 -37.20 2.89 -57.38
N PRO A 10 -36.57 3.80 -56.60
CA PRO A 10 -35.50 3.40 -55.70
C PRO A 10 -36.05 2.46 -54.62
N ARG A 11 -35.45 1.30 -54.49
CA ARG A 11 -35.75 0.31 -53.42
C ARG A 11 -35.43 0.93 -52.08
N VAL A 12 -36.42 0.88 -51.17
CA VAL A 12 -36.37 1.37 -49.81
C VAL A 12 -35.35 0.52 -48.97
N GLU A 13 -34.07 0.90 -48.96
CA GLU A 13 -33.03 0.30 -48.09
C GLU A 13 -33.09 0.81 -46.62
N THR A 14 -33.94 1.81 -46.35
CA THR A 14 -33.99 2.51 -45.03
C THR A 14 -34.57 1.66 -43.91
N GLY A 15 -35.43 0.66 -44.19
CA GLY A 15 -36.05 -0.15 -43.17
C GLY A 15 -35.11 -1.18 -42.50
N ARG A 16 -34.14 -1.71 -43.26
CA ARG A 16 -33.22 -2.76 -42.76
C ARG A 16 -32.14 -2.14 -41.83
N LYS A 17 -31.62 -0.98 -42.16
CA LYS A 17 -30.62 -0.22 -41.32
C LYS A 17 -31.27 0.23 -40.02
N ARG A 18 -32.52 0.72 -40.03
CA ARG A 18 -33.24 1.16 -38.83
C ARG A 18 -33.56 -0.02 -37.88
N ARG A 19 -33.96 -1.20 -38.40
CA ARG A 19 -34.17 -2.42 -37.60
C ARG A 19 -32.88 -2.91 -36.98
N GLY A 20 -31.75 -2.92 -37.72
CA GLY A 20 -30.44 -3.27 -37.18
C GLY A 20 -30.00 -2.35 -36.04
N MET A 21 -30.19 -1.04 -36.19
CA MET A 21 -29.88 -0.05 -35.17
C MET A 21 -30.77 -0.23 -33.93
N LEU A 22 -32.06 -0.47 -34.05
CA LEU A 22 -32.95 -0.72 -32.91
C LEU A 22 -32.60 -2.04 -32.18
N SER A 23 -32.22 -3.10 -32.91
CA SER A 23 -31.74 -4.32 -32.30
C SER A 23 -30.42 -4.12 -31.55
N ALA A 24 -29.46 -3.36 -32.09
CA ALA A 24 -28.21 -3.03 -31.43
C ALA A 24 -28.44 -2.19 -30.16
N LEU A 25 -29.37 -1.22 -30.22
CA LEU A 25 -29.73 -0.42 -29.03
C LEU A 25 -30.43 -1.28 -27.97
N ALA A 26 -31.30 -2.23 -28.35
CA ALA A 26 -31.94 -3.14 -27.41
C ALA A 26 -30.94 -4.08 -26.75
N VAL A 27 -29.95 -4.59 -27.48
CA VAL A 27 -28.87 -5.40 -26.93
C VAL A 27 -28.02 -4.58 -25.97
N LEU A 28 -27.65 -3.36 -26.35
CA LEU A 28 -26.87 -2.44 -25.47
C LEU A 28 -27.64 -2.12 -24.18
N ALA A 29 -28.94 -1.79 -24.30
CA ALA A 29 -29.78 -1.53 -23.13
C ALA A 29 -29.87 -2.77 -22.22
N GLY A 30 -30.06 -3.97 -22.81
CA GLY A 30 -30.05 -5.22 -22.06
C GLY A 30 -28.74 -5.50 -21.34
N LEU A 31 -27.60 -5.21 -21.98
CA LEU A 31 -26.27 -5.31 -21.36
C LEU A 31 -26.10 -4.33 -20.19
N VAL A 32 -26.49 -3.07 -20.36
CA VAL A 32 -26.43 -2.06 -19.29
C VAL A 32 -27.28 -2.47 -18.09
N VAL A 33 -28.52 -2.90 -18.34
CA VAL A 33 -29.42 -3.40 -17.26
C VAL A 33 -28.84 -4.65 -16.61
N GLY A 34 -28.32 -5.59 -17.39
CA GLY A 34 -27.70 -6.82 -16.88
C GLY A 34 -26.48 -6.53 -16.00
N ILE A 35 -25.59 -5.64 -16.45
CA ILE A 35 -24.43 -5.21 -15.66
C ILE A 35 -24.88 -4.48 -14.38
N GLY A 36 -25.87 -3.60 -14.46
CA GLY A 36 -26.40 -2.89 -13.29
C GLY A 36 -27.02 -3.84 -12.25
N LEU A 37 -27.77 -4.86 -12.71
CA LEU A 37 -28.31 -5.89 -11.83
C LEU A 37 -27.20 -6.75 -11.20
N ALA A 38 -26.19 -7.14 -11.97
CA ALA A 38 -25.05 -7.91 -11.48
C ALA A 38 -24.25 -7.10 -10.45
N GLU A 39 -24.01 -5.80 -10.69
CA GLU A 39 -23.38 -4.87 -9.73
C GLU A 39 -24.19 -4.81 -8.42
N GLY A 40 -25.51 -4.58 -8.51
CA GLY A 40 -26.38 -4.50 -7.34
C GLY A 40 -26.43 -5.79 -6.54
N LEU A 41 -26.51 -6.94 -7.22
CA LEU A 41 -26.48 -8.25 -6.57
C LEU A 41 -25.13 -8.53 -5.92
N THR A 42 -24.03 -8.15 -6.57
CA THR A 42 -22.69 -8.32 -5.98
C THR A 42 -22.57 -7.53 -4.67
N ARG A 43 -23.01 -6.28 -4.64
CA ARG A 43 -22.98 -5.45 -3.42
C ARG A 43 -23.86 -6.03 -2.31
N LEU A 44 -25.03 -6.56 -2.66
CA LEU A 44 -25.98 -7.09 -1.68
C LEU A 44 -25.53 -8.44 -1.11
N LEU A 45 -25.05 -9.34 -1.96
CA LEU A 45 -24.74 -10.73 -1.57
C LEU A 45 -23.26 -10.92 -1.16
N LEU A 46 -22.36 -10.05 -1.64
CA LEU A 46 -20.92 -10.14 -1.43
C LEU A 46 -20.35 -8.77 -1.00
N PRO A 47 -20.73 -8.27 0.18
CA PRO A 47 -20.37 -6.93 0.64
C PRO A 47 -18.86 -6.68 0.76
N ALA A 48 -18.04 -7.74 0.88
CA ALA A 48 -16.59 -7.64 0.84
C ALA A 48 -16.04 -7.06 -0.48
N PHE A 49 -16.82 -7.10 -1.55
CA PHE A 49 -16.44 -6.52 -2.85
C PHE A 49 -16.98 -5.09 -3.03
N ASP A 50 -17.82 -4.59 -2.13
CA ASP A 50 -18.30 -3.21 -2.22
C ASP A 50 -17.16 -2.23 -1.93
N PRO A 51 -16.79 -1.36 -2.87
CA PRO A 51 -15.76 -0.34 -2.64
C PRO A 51 -16.24 0.82 -1.76
N SER A 52 -17.56 0.95 -1.54
CA SER A 52 -18.14 2.05 -0.75
C SER A 52 -17.65 2.03 0.69
N GLY A 53 -17.29 3.18 1.24
CA GLY A 53 -16.83 3.30 2.62
C GLY A 53 -15.45 2.71 2.90
N ARG A 54 -14.70 2.33 1.87
CA ARG A 54 -13.30 1.94 2.04
C ARG A 54 -12.44 3.14 2.37
N PHE A 55 -11.40 2.87 3.15
CA PHE A 55 -10.44 3.90 3.55
C PHE A 55 -9.60 4.35 2.36
N GLU A 56 -9.40 5.68 2.26
CA GLU A 56 -8.53 6.31 1.26
C GLU A 56 -7.70 7.44 1.89
N PHE A 57 -6.49 7.64 1.39
CA PHE A 57 -5.65 8.78 1.74
C PHE A 57 -6.01 9.95 0.84
N THR A 58 -6.72 10.94 1.37
CA THR A 58 -7.29 12.05 0.58
C THR A 58 -7.02 13.44 1.18
N TYR A 59 -6.38 13.52 2.34
CA TYR A 59 -6.13 14.78 3.04
C TYR A 59 -4.69 15.25 2.84
N PRO A 60 -4.44 16.29 2.02
CA PRO A 60 -3.11 16.80 1.75
C PRO A 60 -2.59 17.64 2.93
N VAL A 61 -1.36 17.39 3.37
CA VAL A 61 -0.63 18.15 4.37
C VAL A 61 0.80 18.37 3.86
N GLY A 62 1.07 19.53 3.27
CA GLY A 62 2.33 19.78 2.57
C GLY A 62 2.54 18.78 1.42
N SER A 63 3.63 18.01 1.47
CA SER A 63 3.91 16.92 0.52
C SER A 63 3.28 15.58 0.91
N LEU A 64 2.61 15.52 2.08
CA LEU A 64 2.02 14.29 2.60
C LEU A 64 0.58 14.14 2.13
N LEU A 65 0.14 12.89 2.02
CA LEU A 65 -1.25 12.54 1.83
C LEU A 65 -1.71 11.68 3.01
N LEU A 66 -2.55 12.26 3.86
CA LEU A 66 -3.04 11.65 5.08
C LEU A 66 -4.49 11.17 4.93
N GLY A 67 -5.01 10.50 5.94
CA GLY A 67 -6.44 10.18 6.06
C GLY A 67 -7.26 11.45 6.31
N LYS A 68 -8.49 11.50 5.80
CA LYS A 68 -9.39 12.63 6.07
C LYS A 68 -9.71 12.70 7.58
N PRO A 69 -9.49 13.85 8.25
CA PRO A 69 -9.75 14.02 9.67
C PRO A 69 -11.15 13.59 10.10
N GLY A 70 -11.23 12.84 11.21
CA GLY A 70 -12.49 12.36 11.78
C GLY A 70 -13.17 11.24 10.99
N THR A 71 -12.52 10.65 10.02
CA THR A 71 -13.08 9.55 9.22
C THR A 71 -13.06 8.24 10.00
N GLU A 72 -14.17 7.52 9.95
CA GLU A 72 -14.26 6.11 10.26
C GLU A 72 -14.57 5.35 8.96
N ALA A 73 -13.74 4.38 8.62
CA ALA A 73 -13.83 3.61 7.39
C ALA A 73 -13.40 2.16 7.63
N ARG A 74 -13.50 1.33 6.62
CA ARG A 74 -13.01 -0.06 6.64
C ARG A 74 -11.92 -0.25 5.61
N GLN A 75 -10.93 -1.04 5.96
CA GLN A 75 -9.93 -1.53 5.02
C GLN A 75 -10.15 -3.02 4.80
N ILE A 76 -10.55 -3.37 3.57
CA ILE A 76 -10.96 -4.72 3.22
C ILE A 76 -10.10 -5.22 2.07
N LYS A 77 -9.57 -6.44 2.23
CA LYS A 77 -8.95 -7.18 1.13
C LYS A 77 -9.97 -8.15 0.54
N ASN A 78 -10.21 -8.04 -0.76
CA ASN A 78 -11.22 -8.88 -1.45
C ASN A 78 -10.90 -10.38 -1.40
N THR A 79 -9.63 -10.74 -1.18
CA THR A 79 -9.17 -12.11 -0.97
C THR A 79 -9.52 -12.68 0.40
N GLY A 80 -10.05 -11.86 1.31
CA GLY A 80 -10.42 -12.27 2.67
C GLY A 80 -9.27 -12.25 3.67
N ASP A 81 -8.09 -11.73 3.31
CA ASP A 81 -6.94 -11.66 4.22
C ASP A 81 -7.21 -10.77 5.44
N TYR A 82 -7.96 -9.68 5.25
CA TYR A 82 -8.34 -8.78 6.33
C TYR A 82 -9.61 -7.99 6.02
N ASP A 83 -10.26 -7.56 7.09
CA ASP A 83 -11.40 -6.65 7.11
C ASP A 83 -11.38 -5.92 8.45
N VAL A 84 -10.75 -4.73 8.48
CA VAL A 84 -10.40 -4.02 9.71
C VAL A 84 -10.97 -2.61 9.74
N ALA A 85 -11.22 -2.10 10.95
CA ALA A 85 -11.65 -0.74 11.15
C ALA A 85 -10.47 0.24 11.05
N VAL A 86 -10.72 1.37 10.40
CA VAL A 86 -9.76 2.48 10.31
C VAL A 86 -10.42 3.72 10.87
N ARG A 87 -9.81 4.28 11.91
CA ARG A 87 -10.22 5.55 12.51
C ARG A 87 -9.10 6.56 12.35
N ILE A 88 -9.45 7.73 11.83
CA ILE A 88 -8.51 8.83 11.61
C ILE A 88 -8.85 9.95 12.60
N ASN A 89 -7.85 10.39 13.35
CA ASN A 89 -8.00 11.47 14.30
C ASN A 89 -8.15 12.86 13.64
N SER A 90 -8.26 13.90 14.44
CA SER A 90 -8.42 15.30 13.98
C SER A 90 -7.23 15.82 13.17
N HIS A 91 -6.07 15.15 13.23
CA HIS A 91 -4.85 15.52 12.51
C HIS A 91 -4.58 14.69 11.26
N GLY A 92 -5.53 13.86 10.84
CA GLY A 92 -5.36 13.01 9.65
C GLY A 92 -4.53 11.75 9.89
N LEU A 93 -4.19 11.43 11.14
CA LEU A 93 -3.37 10.28 11.52
C LEU A 93 -4.25 9.12 12.00
N ARG A 94 -3.84 7.90 11.72
CA ARG A 94 -4.46 6.69 12.28
C ARG A 94 -3.90 6.43 13.67
N ASP A 95 -4.27 7.27 14.62
CA ASP A 95 -3.83 7.18 16.01
C ASP A 95 -4.94 7.61 16.95
N ALA A 96 -5.10 6.92 18.08
CA ALA A 96 -6.03 7.29 19.13
C ALA A 96 -5.51 8.44 20.01
N ASN A 97 -4.18 8.60 20.07
CA ASN A 97 -3.53 9.65 20.85
C ASN A 97 -3.42 10.93 20.00
N ASP A 98 -3.59 12.08 20.66
CA ASP A 98 -3.35 13.39 20.06
C ASP A 98 -1.86 13.72 20.13
N VAL A 99 -1.16 13.71 18.99
CA VAL A 99 0.27 13.98 18.89
C VAL A 99 0.66 15.37 19.39
N ALA A 100 -0.23 16.34 19.39
CA ALA A 100 0.00 17.67 19.97
C ALA A 100 0.30 17.61 21.47
N THR A 101 -0.11 16.56 22.17
CA THR A 101 0.13 16.34 23.59
C THR A 101 1.42 15.58 23.90
N ALA A 102 2.18 15.17 22.87
CA ALA A 102 3.39 14.37 23.05
C ALA A 102 4.48 15.15 23.82
N GLY A 103 4.94 14.56 24.92
CA GLY A 103 5.99 15.11 25.79
C GLY A 103 7.38 14.53 25.45
N SER A 104 8.42 15.00 26.17
CA SER A 104 9.83 14.62 25.90
C SER A 104 10.11 13.12 26.04
N ASP A 105 9.38 12.42 26.88
CA ASP A 105 9.60 10.99 27.17
C ASP A 105 8.81 10.05 26.26
N ASP A 106 7.88 10.62 25.48
CA ASP A 106 7.04 9.88 24.56
C ASP A 106 7.79 9.48 23.29
N ILE A 107 7.25 8.51 22.57
CA ILE A 107 7.86 7.94 21.37
C ILE A 107 7.00 8.30 20.15
N LEU A 108 7.62 8.93 19.13
CA LEU A 108 7.02 9.02 17.81
C LEU A 108 7.47 7.81 16.98
N VAL A 109 6.53 7.25 16.24
CA VAL A 109 6.80 6.16 15.30
C VAL A 109 6.44 6.65 13.89
N VAL A 110 7.40 6.59 13.00
CA VAL A 110 7.22 6.91 11.57
C VAL A 110 7.65 5.73 10.71
N GLY A 111 7.04 5.60 9.57
CA GLY A 111 7.29 4.56 8.60
C GLY A 111 6.21 4.58 7.53
N ASP A 112 6.25 3.59 6.65
CA ASP A 112 5.33 3.41 5.55
C ASP A 112 4.02 2.70 5.92
N SER A 113 3.43 2.00 4.96
CA SER A 113 2.21 1.20 5.13
C SER A 113 2.34 0.08 6.17
N PHE A 114 3.52 -0.53 6.33
CA PHE A 114 3.76 -1.51 7.40
C PHE A 114 3.56 -0.89 8.77
N THR A 115 4.12 0.28 9.00
CA THR A 115 4.04 0.99 10.28
C THR A 115 2.66 1.60 10.49
N TRP A 116 2.01 2.08 9.44
CA TRP A 116 0.62 2.53 9.47
C TRP A 116 -0.32 1.40 9.93
N GLY A 117 0.09 0.14 9.75
CA GLY A 117 -0.66 -1.06 10.14
C GLY A 117 -1.65 -1.48 9.07
N TRP A 118 -1.18 -1.63 7.83
CA TRP A 118 -2.00 -2.10 6.72
C TRP A 118 -2.59 -3.48 7.00
N GLY A 119 -3.93 -3.59 6.98
CA GLY A 119 -4.64 -4.85 7.17
C GLY A 119 -4.78 -5.34 8.60
N VAL A 120 -4.29 -4.60 9.62
CA VAL A 120 -4.45 -4.96 11.02
C VAL A 120 -5.22 -3.89 11.80
N GLU A 121 -5.89 -4.28 12.89
CA GLU A 121 -6.51 -3.34 13.81
C GLU A 121 -5.44 -2.50 14.53
N ALA A 122 -5.82 -1.31 15.00
CA ALA A 122 -4.88 -0.39 15.63
C ALA A 122 -4.14 -1.03 16.81
N GLN A 123 -4.84 -1.74 17.70
CA GLN A 123 -4.25 -2.40 18.87
C GLN A 123 -3.27 -3.53 18.50
N ASP A 124 -3.33 -4.06 17.29
CA ASP A 124 -2.46 -5.14 16.81
C ASP A 124 -1.18 -4.61 16.15
N ARG A 125 -1.08 -3.29 15.91
CA ARG A 125 0.14 -2.68 15.36
C ARG A 125 1.28 -2.75 16.35
N PHE A 126 2.49 -2.95 15.85
CA PHE A 126 3.67 -2.93 16.72
C PHE A 126 3.84 -1.62 17.49
N SER A 127 3.44 -0.47 16.92
CA SER A 127 3.50 0.84 17.55
C SER A 127 2.60 0.93 18.80
N ASP A 128 1.38 0.39 18.72
CA ASP A 128 0.44 0.40 19.86
C ASP A 128 0.87 -0.63 20.91
N GLN A 129 1.39 -1.77 20.49
CA GLN A 129 1.99 -2.75 21.40
C GLN A 129 3.23 -2.21 22.12
N LEU A 130 4.05 -1.36 21.46
CA LEU A 130 5.17 -0.68 22.10
C LEU A 130 4.75 0.18 23.29
N GLN A 131 3.60 0.87 23.20
CA GLN A 131 3.08 1.64 24.32
C GLN A 131 2.87 0.76 25.55
N ILE A 132 2.30 -0.43 25.35
CA ILE A 132 2.06 -1.39 26.43
C ILE A 132 3.39 -1.94 26.98
N LEU A 133 4.31 -2.34 26.10
CA LEU A 133 5.56 -2.97 26.48
C LEU A 133 6.56 -2.02 27.15
N THR A 134 6.56 -0.75 26.74
CA THR A 134 7.51 0.25 27.26
C THR A 134 6.93 1.08 28.41
N GLY A 135 5.62 1.09 28.59
CA GLY A 135 4.91 2.00 29.50
C GLY A 135 4.99 3.47 29.09
N ARG A 136 5.46 3.78 27.87
CA ARG A 136 5.55 5.14 27.31
C ARG A 136 4.47 5.36 26.30
N ARG A 137 3.86 6.54 26.25
CA ARG A 137 2.94 6.86 25.17
C ARG A 137 3.67 6.81 23.84
N THR A 138 3.03 6.17 22.86
CA THR A 138 3.56 6.02 21.52
C THR A 138 2.57 6.63 20.54
N PHE A 139 3.07 7.41 19.59
CA PHE A 139 2.26 8.11 18.59
C PHE A 139 2.67 7.61 17.20
N ASN A 140 1.74 6.98 16.51
CA ASN A 140 1.95 6.50 15.15
C ASN A 140 1.60 7.59 14.15
N LEU A 141 2.63 8.16 13.52
CA LEU A 141 2.49 9.22 12.51
C LEU A 141 2.43 8.67 11.08
N SER A 142 2.62 7.36 10.90
CA SER A 142 2.92 6.75 9.61
C SER A 142 1.82 6.94 8.56
N THR A 143 2.24 6.98 7.31
CA THR A 143 1.42 6.93 6.09
C THR A 143 2.26 6.28 4.98
N PRO A 144 1.68 5.71 3.93
CA PRO A 144 2.44 5.24 2.78
C PRO A 144 3.27 6.38 2.17
N THR A 145 4.56 6.40 2.48
CA THR A 145 5.54 7.39 2.05
C THR A 145 6.95 6.82 2.27
N ASP A 146 7.99 7.62 2.09
CA ASP A 146 9.38 7.24 2.22
C ASP A 146 10.13 8.11 3.25
N ILE A 147 11.48 8.05 3.28
CA ILE A 147 12.31 8.76 4.27
C ILE A 147 12.09 10.28 4.23
N ASP A 148 11.85 10.89 3.07
CA ASP A 148 11.49 12.31 2.98
C ASP A 148 10.13 12.58 3.61
N GLY A 149 9.15 11.71 3.37
CA GLY A 149 7.86 11.77 4.02
C GLY A 149 7.95 11.56 5.53
N TYR A 150 8.85 10.69 6.03
CA TYR A 150 9.09 10.53 7.48
C TYR A 150 9.59 11.80 8.12
N ALA A 151 10.54 12.50 7.47
CA ALA A 151 10.99 13.81 7.91
C ALA A 151 9.84 14.84 7.92
N ALA A 152 8.98 14.82 6.91
CA ALA A 152 7.82 15.71 6.82
C ALA A 152 6.77 15.39 7.90
N LEU A 153 6.51 14.11 8.22
CA LEU A 153 5.63 13.68 9.31
C LEU A 153 6.12 14.16 10.67
N LEU A 154 7.43 14.06 10.94
CA LEU A 154 8.04 14.57 12.17
C LEU A 154 7.96 16.10 12.27
N ALA A 155 8.16 16.81 11.15
CA ALA A 155 7.97 18.25 11.08
C ALA A 155 6.50 18.64 11.31
N TYR A 156 5.57 17.87 10.76
CA TYR A 156 4.14 18.07 10.99
C TYR A 156 3.76 17.87 12.47
N ALA A 157 4.19 16.77 13.10
CA ALA A 157 3.96 16.56 14.53
C ALA A 157 4.50 17.72 15.38
N LYS A 158 5.70 18.21 15.05
CA LYS A 158 6.30 19.38 15.73
C LYS A 158 5.45 20.65 15.54
N SER A 159 4.91 20.88 14.34
CA SER A 159 4.04 22.04 14.05
C SER A 159 2.73 21.99 14.83
N LEU A 160 2.25 20.79 15.17
CA LEU A 160 1.06 20.58 16.01
C LEU A 160 1.34 20.78 17.51
N GLY A 161 2.61 20.89 17.92
CA GLY A 161 2.97 21.10 19.32
C GLY A 161 3.69 19.93 20.01
N SER A 162 3.95 18.83 19.29
CA SER A 162 4.72 17.70 19.83
C SER A 162 6.10 18.13 20.33
N ARG A 163 6.45 17.66 21.53
CA ARG A 163 7.77 17.87 22.17
C ARG A 163 8.55 16.57 22.32
N ALA A 164 8.08 15.49 21.71
CA ALA A 164 8.76 14.19 21.79
C ALA A 164 10.15 14.26 21.14
N GLY A 165 11.14 13.77 21.89
CA GLY A 165 12.53 13.71 21.45
C GLY A 165 12.99 12.30 21.03
N ARG A 166 12.15 11.29 21.17
CA ARG A 166 12.44 9.89 20.81
C ARG A 166 11.66 9.51 19.57
N VAL A 167 12.34 8.90 18.60
CA VAL A 167 11.74 8.48 17.33
C VAL A 167 12.13 7.05 17.01
N VAL A 168 11.16 6.24 16.62
CA VAL A 168 11.37 4.97 15.96
C VAL A 168 11.03 5.15 14.48
N ILE A 169 11.98 4.92 13.60
CA ILE A 169 11.80 4.98 12.15
C ILE A 169 11.84 3.56 11.62
N ALA A 170 10.72 3.07 11.10
CA ALA A 170 10.67 1.76 10.48
C ALA A 170 10.86 1.91 8.96
N ILE A 171 11.93 1.33 8.45
CA ILE A 171 12.32 1.35 7.05
C ILE A 171 11.90 0.06 6.37
N CYS A 172 11.06 0.16 5.36
CA CYS A 172 10.72 -0.97 4.51
C CYS A 172 11.78 -1.13 3.41
N MET A 173 12.54 -2.22 3.49
CA MET A 173 13.62 -2.50 2.54
C MET A 173 13.13 -2.74 1.10
N GLU A 174 11.81 -2.90 0.88
CA GLU A 174 11.24 -3.10 -0.46
C GLU A 174 11.09 -1.78 -1.25
N ASN A 175 10.93 -0.63 -0.58
CA ASN A 175 10.50 0.60 -1.26
C ASN A 175 11.06 1.91 -0.69
N ASP A 176 11.84 1.90 0.39
CA ASP A 176 12.31 3.13 1.02
C ASP A 176 13.71 3.57 0.57
N LEU A 177 14.43 2.72 -0.15
CA LEU A 177 15.79 3.03 -0.59
C LEU A 177 15.78 3.75 -1.93
N HIS A 178 16.18 5.04 -1.93
CA HIS A 178 16.20 5.92 -3.09
C HIS A 178 17.42 6.84 -3.13
N LEU A 179 17.62 7.50 -4.26
CA LEU A 179 18.49 8.68 -4.34
C LEU A 179 17.72 9.89 -3.79
N TYR A 180 18.01 10.28 -2.57
CA TYR A 180 17.44 11.46 -1.91
C TYR A 180 18.18 12.75 -2.29
N GLY A 181 17.47 13.90 -2.28
CA GLY A 181 18.07 15.20 -2.58
C GLY A 181 18.19 15.55 -4.08
N GLY A 182 17.79 14.66 -4.99
CA GLY A 182 17.67 14.89 -6.44
C GLY A 182 16.23 15.12 -6.88
N ALA A 183 16.05 15.61 -8.13
CA ALA A 183 14.74 15.53 -8.77
C ALA A 183 14.38 14.05 -8.92
N ARG A 184 13.28 13.62 -8.29
CA ARG A 184 12.76 12.27 -8.53
C ARG A 184 12.37 12.16 -10.00
N PRO A 185 12.71 11.04 -10.67
CA PRO A 185 11.99 10.69 -11.88
C PRO A 185 10.50 10.72 -11.53
N ASP A 186 9.67 11.34 -12.38
CA ASP A 186 8.22 11.32 -12.20
C ASP A 186 7.76 9.87 -12.02
N GLU A 187 7.69 9.42 -10.78
CA GLU A 187 7.01 8.15 -10.50
C GLU A 187 5.55 8.36 -10.90
N PRO A 188 5.03 7.50 -11.79
CA PRO A 188 3.63 7.58 -12.11
C PRO A 188 2.84 7.45 -10.79
N PRO A 189 1.84 8.31 -10.55
CA PRO A 189 1.07 8.28 -9.31
C PRO A 189 0.54 6.87 -9.07
N PRO A 190 0.48 6.41 -7.79
CA PRO A 190 -0.10 5.11 -7.45
C PRO A 190 -1.46 4.99 -8.15
N GLY A 191 -1.62 3.96 -8.99
CA GLY A 191 -2.85 3.80 -9.78
C GLY A 191 -2.72 4.12 -11.27
N SER A 192 -1.53 4.37 -11.82
CA SER A 192 -1.33 4.64 -13.26
C SER A 192 -1.69 3.48 -14.22
N GLY A 193 -2.46 2.50 -13.74
CA GLY A 193 -3.03 1.40 -14.54
C GLY A 193 -4.05 1.80 -15.59
N GLY A 194 -4.32 3.11 -15.73
CA GLY A 194 -5.32 3.73 -16.62
C GLY A 194 -6.56 4.18 -15.86
N ALA A 195 -6.99 5.41 -16.13
CA ALA A 195 -8.08 6.08 -15.42
C ALA A 195 -9.38 5.24 -15.31
N LEU A 196 -9.69 4.43 -16.33
CA LEU A 196 -10.85 3.55 -16.31
C LEU A 196 -10.70 2.40 -15.31
N LYS A 197 -9.50 1.80 -15.24
CA LYS A 197 -9.21 0.71 -14.29
C LYS A 197 -9.32 1.20 -12.86
N ASP A 198 -8.75 2.35 -12.58
CA ASP A 198 -8.75 2.97 -11.25
C ASP A 198 -10.18 3.38 -10.85
N TRP A 199 -10.93 3.94 -11.81
CA TRP A 199 -12.34 4.26 -11.60
C TRP A 199 -13.18 2.99 -11.32
N LEU A 200 -12.99 1.91 -12.08
CA LEU A 200 -13.69 0.65 -11.85
C LEU A 200 -13.30 0.04 -10.49
N ALA A 201 -12.04 0.10 -10.11
CA ALA A 201 -11.57 -0.43 -8.82
C ALA A 201 -12.18 0.32 -7.63
N SER A 202 -12.42 1.63 -7.76
CA SER A 202 -13.01 2.45 -6.71
C SER A 202 -14.55 2.52 -6.74
N HIS A 203 -15.20 2.07 -7.82
CA HIS A 203 -16.65 2.25 -7.96
C HIS A 203 -17.44 0.98 -8.29
N SER A 204 -16.81 -0.13 -8.67
CA SER A 204 -17.54 -1.34 -9.11
C SER A 204 -17.19 -2.57 -8.29
N ALA A 205 -18.18 -3.08 -7.56
CA ALA A 205 -18.09 -4.35 -6.83
C ALA A 205 -17.95 -5.55 -7.79
N LEU A 206 -18.66 -5.51 -8.92
CA LEU A 206 -18.57 -6.54 -9.95
C LEU A 206 -17.16 -6.63 -10.57
N TYR A 207 -16.52 -5.48 -10.81
CA TYR A 207 -15.14 -5.45 -11.28
C TYR A 207 -14.19 -6.06 -10.26
N LEU A 208 -14.31 -5.70 -8.98
CA LEU A 208 -13.49 -6.26 -7.91
C LEU A 208 -13.70 -7.78 -7.77
N LEU A 209 -14.93 -8.26 -7.86
CA LEU A 209 -15.25 -9.69 -7.88
C LEU A 209 -14.57 -10.38 -9.07
N ALA A 210 -14.71 -9.83 -10.28
CA ALA A 210 -14.11 -10.39 -11.48
C ALA A 210 -12.58 -10.49 -11.38
N VAL A 211 -11.92 -9.40 -10.96
CA VAL A 211 -10.45 -9.36 -10.79
C VAL A 211 -10.00 -10.37 -9.74
N THR A 212 -10.67 -10.43 -8.60
CA THR A 212 -10.32 -11.38 -7.53
C THR A 212 -10.53 -12.82 -7.99
N THR A 213 -11.62 -13.11 -8.69
CA THR A 213 -11.89 -14.45 -9.25
C THR A 213 -10.78 -14.87 -10.21
N VAL A 214 -10.37 -13.98 -11.11
CA VAL A 214 -9.25 -14.26 -12.03
C VAL A 214 -7.95 -14.51 -11.26
N GLN A 215 -7.63 -13.70 -10.25
CA GLN A 215 -6.41 -13.84 -9.47
C GLN A 215 -6.37 -15.13 -8.64
N GLN A 216 -7.51 -15.56 -8.09
CA GLN A 216 -7.61 -16.75 -7.24
C GLN A 216 -7.82 -18.05 -8.00
N THR A 217 -8.17 -17.99 -9.29
CA THR A 217 -8.38 -19.16 -10.13
C THR A 217 -7.13 -19.44 -10.97
N PRO A 218 -6.34 -20.50 -10.68
CA PRO A 218 -4.99 -20.68 -11.28
C PRO A 218 -4.98 -20.61 -12.81
N TRP A 219 -5.88 -21.33 -13.48
CA TRP A 219 -5.93 -21.35 -14.96
C TRP A 219 -6.33 -20.00 -15.58
N LEU A 220 -7.24 -19.24 -14.94
CA LEU A 220 -7.60 -17.89 -15.36
C LEU A 220 -6.43 -16.92 -15.16
N ARG A 221 -5.76 -17.05 -14.03
CA ARG A 221 -4.57 -16.26 -13.71
C ARG A 221 -3.46 -16.49 -14.74
N ASP A 222 -3.19 -17.76 -15.09
CA ASP A 222 -2.18 -18.09 -16.10
C ASP A 222 -2.49 -17.47 -17.46
N ILE A 223 -3.76 -17.45 -17.87
CA ILE A 223 -4.19 -16.77 -19.10
C ILE A 223 -3.96 -15.26 -18.98
N ALA A 224 -4.36 -14.65 -17.87
CA ALA A 224 -4.22 -13.21 -17.63
C ALA A 224 -2.75 -12.77 -17.56
N VAL A 225 -1.88 -13.57 -16.95
CA VAL A 225 -0.43 -13.34 -16.93
C VAL A 225 0.17 -13.43 -18.34
N ARG A 226 -0.16 -14.47 -19.10
CA ARG A 226 0.31 -14.61 -20.50
C ARG A 226 -0.20 -13.49 -21.40
N GLY A 227 -1.38 -12.97 -21.12
CA GLY A 227 -1.96 -11.81 -21.82
C GLY A 227 -1.44 -10.46 -21.35
N GLY A 228 -0.53 -10.40 -20.38
CA GLY A 228 -0.02 -9.15 -19.81
C GLY A 228 -1.03 -8.34 -19.00
N LEU A 229 -2.16 -8.95 -18.61
CA LEU A 229 -3.21 -8.29 -17.82
C LEU A 229 -2.91 -8.28 -16.33
N ILE A 230 -2.11 -9.23 -15.85
CA ILE A 230 -1.71 -9.38 -14.45
C ILE A 230 -0.21 -9.61 -14.40
N VAL A 231 0.47 -8.88 -13.51
CA VAL A 231 1.85 -9.16 -13.12
C VAL A 231 1.81 -10.16 -11.96
N PRO A 232 2.57 -11.27 -12.00
CA PRO A 232 2.63 -12.22 -10.89
C PRO A 232 3.05 -11.52 -9.59
N ASN A 233 2.35 -11.78 -8.47
CA ASN A 233 2.63 -11.15 -7.18
C ASN A 233 4.08 -11.31 -6.69
N LEU A 234 4.74 -12.41 -7.08
CA LEU A 234 6.14 -12.67 -6.74
C LEU A 234 7.13 -11.87 -7.61
N GLU A 235 6.71 -11.43 -8.80
CA GLU A 235 7.52 -10.57 -9.68
C GLU A 235 7.24 -9.09 -9.43
N GLY A 236 6.11 -8.77 -8.79
CA GLY A 236 5.76 -7.43 -8.33
C GLY A 236 6.38 -7.04 -6.98
N ILE A 237 7.16 -7.91 -6.35
CA ILE A 237 8.01 -7.53 -5.22
C ILE A 237 9.08 -6.58 -5.77
N ALA A 238 9.19 -5.40 -5.16
CA ALA A 238 10.26 -4.49 -5.48
C ALA A 238 11.60 -5.22 -5.33
N LYS A 239 12.34 -5.31 -6.42
CA LYS A 239 13.68 -5.90 -6.44
C LYS A 239 14.65 -4.75 -6.40
N ASN A 240 15.40 -4.69 -5.31
CA ASN A 240 16.47 -3.72 -5.24
C ASN A 240 17.65 -4.19 -6.12
N ASP A 241 18.08 -3.35 -7.04
CA ASP A 241 19.39 -3.48 -7.61
C ASP A 241 20.43 -2.99 -6.61
N TYR A 242 21.59 -3.69 -6.55
CA TYR A 242 22.67 -3.24 -5.69
C TYR A 242 23.28 -1.96 -6.25
N ASP A 243 22.94 -0.83 -5.67
CA ASP A 243 23.53 0.47 -5.98
C ASP A 243 24.05 1.14 -4.70
N PRO A 244 25.39 1.26 -4.56
CA PRO A 244 25.99 1.94 -3.39
C PRO A 244 25.53 3.39 -3.22
N ALA A 245 25.22 4.10 -4.32
CA ALA A 245 24.79 5.48 -4.25
C ALA A 245 23.38 5.61 -3.63
N VAL A 246 22.48 4.68 -3.94
CA VAL A 246 21.16 4.59 -3.33
C VAL A 246 21.27 4.28 -1.83
N ILE A 247 22.13 3.31 -1.48
CA ILE A 247 22.39 2.91 -0.08
C ILE A 247 22.92 4.09 0.71
N ASP A 248 23.96 4.75 0.22
CA ASP A 248 24.58 5.88 0.90
C ASP A 248 23.64 7.07 1.01
N SER A 249 22.92 7.42 -0.06
CA SER A 249 21.94 8.51 -0.08
C SER A 249 20.83 8.29 0.96
N SER A 250 20.28 7.07 1.02
CA SER A 250 19.23 6.73 2.00
C SER A 250 19.75 6.79 3.43
N ALA A 251 20.97 6.29 3.68
CA ALA A 251 21.57 6.32 5.00
C ALA A 251 21.96 7.75 5.44
N ASP A 252 22.41 8.61 4.52
CA ASP A 252 22.68 10.02 4.81
C ASP A 252 21.40 10.77 5.15
N ARG A 253 20.31 10.49 4.44
CA ARG A 253 19.00 11.08 4.71
C ARG A 253 18.47 10.71 6.11
N LEU A 254 18.63 9.45 6.52
CA LEU A 254 18.28 9.01 7.88
C LEU A 254 19.16 9.64 8.94
N ARG A 255 20.45 9.86 8.67
CA ARG A 255 21.36 10.56 9.57
C ARG A 255 20.88 11.98 9.86
N GLU A 256 20.43 12.72 8.84
CA GLU A 256 19.89 14.07 9.03
C GLU A 256 18.70 14.11 10.00
N ILE A 257 17.88 13.05 10.03
CA ILE A 257 16.79 12.91 11.00
C ILE A 257 17.35 12.55 12.37
N ALA A 258 18.28 11.58 12.44
CA ALA A 258 18.88 11.11 13.69
C ALA A 258 19.67 12.20 14.44
N GLU A 259 20.20 13.19 13.74
CA GLU A 259 20.87 14.36 14.35
C GLU A 259 19.91 15.27 15.15
N ARG A 260 18.59 15.17 14.87
CA ARG A 260 17.55 16.01 15.49
C ARG A 260 16.78 15.32 16.60
N TYR A 261 16.82 13.98 16.65
CA TYR A 261 16.03 13.15 17.55
C TYR A 261 16.87 12.00 18.09
N ARG A 262 16.55 11.51 19.28
CA ARG A 262 17.05 10.22 19.74
C ARG A 262 16.35 9.12 18.93
N THR A 263 17.01 8.66 17.88
CA THR A 263 16.41 7.81 16.83
C THR A 263 16.86 6.37 16.94
N LEU A 264 15.92 5.45 16.88
CA LEU A 264 16.12 4.04 16.54
C LEU A 264 15.59 3.80 15.13
N VAL A 265 16.44 3.32 14.24
CA VAL A 265 16.04 2.82 12.91
C VAL A 265 15.77 1.34 13.00
N VAL A 266 14.58 0.92 12.59
CA VAL A 266 14.14 -0.48 12.54
C VAL A 266 14.05 -0.89 11.09
N LEU A 267 14.78 -1.93 10.68
CA LEU A 267 14.72 -2.43 9.31
C LEU A 267 13.68 -3.53 9.19
N ILE A 268 12.68 -3.29 8.34
CA ILE A 268 11.69 -4.28 7.91
C ILE A 268 12.25 -4.96 6.68
N PRO A 269 12.65 -6.24 6.76
CA PRO A 269 13.32 -6.93 5.66
C PRO A 269 12.39 -7.18 4.49
N SER A 270 12.94 -7.10 3.29
CA SER A 270 12.23 -7.41 2.04
C SER A 270 11.85 -8.88 1.96
N ARG A 271 10.66 -9.17 1.44
CA ARG A 271 10.24 -10.54 1.09
C ARG A 271 11.14 -11.19 0.06
N ALA A 272 11.79 -10.40 -0.76
CA ALA A 272 12.71 -10.88 -1.79
C ALA A 272 13.92 -11.64 -1.22
N LEU A 273 14.20 -11.53 0.07
CA LEU A 273 15.18 -12.37 0.79
C LEU A 273 14.79 -13.84 0.79
N TRP A 274 13.49 -14.15 0.80
CA TRP A 274 12.98 -15.52 0.97
C TRP A 274 12.25 -16.06 -0.27
N VAL A 275 11.92 -15.20 -1.24
CA VAL A 275 11.12 -15.56 -2.43
C VAL A 275 11.90 -15.25 -3.70
N GLY A 276 11.65 -16.03 -4.74
CA GLY A 276 12.25 -15.84 -6.06
C GLY A 276 13.52 -16.66 -6.30
N ALA A 277 14.21 -16.37 -7.40
CA ALA A 277 15.42 -17.07 -7.80
C ALA A 277 16.59 -16.82 -6.83
N SER A 278 17.45 -17.80 -6.64
CA SER A 278 18.61 -17.70 -5.71
C SER A 278 19.48 -16.48 -5.96
N ARG A 279 19.68 -16.09 -7.24
CA ARG A 279 20.46 -14.89 -7.61
C ARG A 279 19.79 -13.61 -7.12
N SER A 280 18.46 -13.50 -7.25
CA SER A 280 17.71 -12.33 -6.78
C SER A 280 17.77 -12.23 -5.25
N ARG A 281 17.61 -13.36 -4.55
CA ARG A 281 17.73 -13.41 -3.08
C ARG A 281 19.12 -12.98 -2.61
N ALA A 282 20.19 -13.44 -3.27
CA ALA A 282 21.55 -13.05 -2.94
C ALA A 282 21.81 -11.54 -3.18
N THR A 283 21.18 -10.96 -4.21
CA THR A 283 21.27 -9.51 -4.44
C THR A 283 20.57 -8.75 -3.32
N GLU A 284 19.38 -9.18 -2.93
CA GLU A 284 18.61 -8.55 -1.86
C GLU A 284 19.32 -8.62 -0.51
N ASP A 285 19.89 -9.79 -0.17
CA ASP A 285 20.70 -9.98 1.03
C ASP A 285 21.92 -9.05 1.05
N ARG A 286 22.56 -8.88 -0.09
CA ARG A 286 23.68 -7.94 -0.25
C ARG A 286 23.25 -6.49 -0.03
N VAL A 287 22.09 -6.07 -0.57
CA VAL A 287 21.53 -4.73 -0.37
C VAL A 287 21.23 -4.51 1.11
N HIS A 288 20.54 -5.47 1.72
CA HIS A 288 20.16 -5.41 3.14
C HIS A 288 21.40 -5.29 4.04
N THR A 289 22.36 -6.18 3.89
CA THR A 289 23.61 -6.15 4.65
C THR A 289 24.40 -4.85 4.47
N ALA A 290 24.51 -4.37 3.22
CA ALA A 290 25.21 -3.14 2.92
C ALA A 290 24.53 -1.93 3.57
N PHE A 291 23.20 -1.90 3.62
CA PHE A 291 22.45 -0.81 4.25
C PHE A 291 22.61 -0.83 5.78
N VAL A 292 22.54 -1.99 6.43
CA VAL A 292 22.87 -2.13 7.87
C VAL A 292 24.25 -1.55 8.16
N VAL A 293 25.26 -1.92 7.38
CA VAL A 293 26.64 -1.43 7.54
C VAL A 293 26.73 0.09 7.31
N ALA A 294 26.00 0.61 6.31
CA ALA A 294 25.98 2.04 6.00
C ALA A 294 25.41 2.89 7.16
N LEU A 295 24.33 2.38 7.81
CA LEU A 295 23.73 3.02 8.98
C LEU A 295 24.67 2.98 10.19
N GLN A 296 25.27 1.83 10.47
CA GLN A 296 26.22 1.66 11.59
C GLN A 296 27.46 2.55 11.44
N ARG A 297 28.03 2.68 10.24
CA ARG A 297 29.15 3.59 9.94
C ARG A 297 28.82 5.05 10.20
N ARG A 298 27.54 5.43 10.12
CA ARG A 298 27.04 6.77 10.41
C ARG A 298 26.67 6.98 11.87
N GLY A 299 26.90 5.96 12.73
CA GLY A 299 26.57 6.00 14.15
C GLY A 299 25.07 5.97 14.44
N ILE A 300 24.26 5.52 13.49
CA ILE A 300 22.81 5.38 13.67
C ILE A 300 22.53 4.10 14.45
N ASP A 301 21.70 4.21 15.48
CA ASP A 301 21.21 3.07 16.25
C ASP A 301 20.21 2.29 15.36
N VAL A 302 20.51 1.02 15.10
CA VAL A 302 19.76 0.19 14.16
C VAL A 302 19.36 -1.14 14.76
N LEU A 303 18.11 -1.51 14.61
CA LEU A 303 17.56 -2.85 14.86
C LEU A 303 17.21 -3.49 13.53
N ASP A 304 17.94 -4.52 13.16
CA ASP A 304 17.63 -5.37 12.02
C ASP A 304 16.65 -6.47 12.45
N LEU A 305 15.46 -6.51 11.81
CA LEU A 305 14.45 -7.54 12.07
C LEU A 305 14.64 -8.80 11.19
N GLN A 306 15.58 -8.82 10.23
CA GLN A 306 15.83 -10.03 9.42
C GLN A 306 16.18 -11.23 10.30
N PRO A 307 17.16 -11.17 11.23
CA PRO A 307 17.47 -12.29 12.10
C PRO A 307 16.31 -12.70 13.02
N VAL A 308 15.48 -11.74 13.43
CA VAL A 308 14.30 -11.99 14.26
C VAL A 308 13.26 -12.82 13.51
N LEU A 309 13.02 -12.51 12.24
CA LEU A 309 12.10 -13.24 11.38
C LEU A 309 12.68 -14.60 10.96
N GLU A 310 13.97 -14.67 10.66
CA GLU A 310 14.65 -15.92 10.24
C GLU A 310 14.81 -16.93 11.37
N ALA A 311 14.85 -16.49 12.63
CA ALA A 311 14.77 -17.37 13.78
C ALA A 311 13.44 -18.14 13.84
N GLN A 312 12.44 -17.72 13.09
CA GLN A 312 11.19 -18.42 12.90
C GLN A 312 11.30 -19.37 11.71
N LEU A 313 10.67 -20.54 11.80
CA LEU A 313 10.76 -21.57 10.75
C LEU A 313 10.15 -21.16 9.39
N ALA A 314 9.30 -20.14 9.36
CA ALA A 314 8.60 -19.69 8.16
C ALA A 314 8.44 -18.16 8.16
N PRO A 315 9.45 -17.38 7.76
CA PRO A 315 9.39 -15.91 7.76
C PRO A 315 8.17 -15.34 7.02
N LEU A 316 7.75 -15.95 5.91
CA LEU A 316 6.58 -15.50 5.13
C LEU A 316 5.24 -15.74 5.85
N ALA A 317 5.17 -16.56 6.90
CA ALA A 317 3.96 -16.75 7.69
C ALA A 317 3.57 -15.52 8.53
N TYR A 318 4.44 -14.52 8.61
CA TYR A 318 4.23 -13.25 9.28
C TYR A 318 3.62 -12.17 8.39
N GLN A 319 3.31 -12.53 7.15
CA GLN A 319 2.64 -11.69 6.16
C GLN A 319 1.26 -12.26 5.82
N PHE A 320 0.41 -11.45 5.20
CA PHE A 320 -0.85 -11.95 4.63
C PHE A 320 -0.58 -12.82 3.40
N ALA A 321 -1.43 -13.80 3.16
CA ALA A 321 -1.23 -14.76 2.07
C ALA A 321 -1.31 -14.11 0.67
N ASN A 322 -2.18 -13.10 0.50
CA ASN A 322 -2.42 -12.41 -0.77
C ASN A 322 -2.09 -10.91 -0.69
N ASP A 323 -1.30 -10.53 0.32
CA ASP A 323 -0.83 -9.15 0.51
C ASP A 323 0.57 -9.18 1.13
N GLY A 324 1.42 -8.24 0.73
CA GLY A 324 2.81 -8.21 1.17
C GLY A 324 3.03 -7.72 2.59
N HIS A 325 2.01 -7.11 3.21
CA HIS A 325 2.15 -6.52 4.53
C HIS A 325 2.15 -7.56 5.65
N TRP A 326 2.70 -7.19 6.79
CA TRP A 326 2.64 -8.03 7.98
C TRP A 326 1.22 -8.23 8.48
N ASN A 327 0.88 -9.45 8.82
CA ASN A 327 -0.31 -9.78 9.58
C ASN A 327 -0.09 -9.50 11.09
N VAL A 328 -1.10 -9.75 11.91
CA VAL A 328 -1.04 -9.54 13.38
C VAL A 328 0.19 -10.23 14.01
N ARG A 329 0.60 -11.40 13.50
CA ARG A 329 1.76 -12.13 14.02
C ARG A 329 3.09 -11.42 13.71
N GLY A 330 3.21 -10.78 12.55
CA GLY A 330 4.38 -9.98 12.18
C GLY A 330 4.57 -8.79 13.12
N HIS A 331 3.50 -8.06 13.37
CA HIS A 331 3.51 -6.96 14.33
C HIS A 331 3.82 -7.41 15.76
N ALA A 332 3.22 -8.54 16.21
CA ALA A 332 3.45 -9.11 17.53
C ALA A 332 4.89 -9.63 17.71
N LEU A 333 5.58 -10.00 16.63
CA LEU A 333 6.98 -10.38 16.66
C LEU A 333 7.91 -9.16 16.73
N ALA A 334 7.59 -8.10 15.99
CA ALA A 334 8.42 -6.89 15.93
C ALA A 334 8.38 -6.08 17.23
N ALA A 335 7.22 -5.93 17.87
CA ALA A 335 7.05 -5.08 19.03
C ALA A 335 7.96 -5.43 20.23
N PRO A 336 8.08 -6.68 20.67
CA PRO A 336 9.01 -7.06 21.74
C PRO A 336 10.48 -6.82 21.36
N ALA A 337 10.88 -7.09 20.11
CA ALA A 337 12.24 -6.87 19.66
C ALA A 337 12.63 -5.38 19.74
N ILE A 338 11.72 -4.50 19.27
CA ILE A 338 11.90 -3.05 19.36
C ILE A 338 11.92 -2.58 20.81
N SER A 339 10.98 -3.06 21.65
CA SER A 339 10.92 -2.70 23.06
C SER A 339 12.19 -3.09 23.83
N GLN A 340 12.72 -4.29 23.59
CA GLN A 340 13.96 -4.77 24.20
C GLN A 340 15.17 -3.95 23.77
N HIS A 341 15.20 -3.51 22.51
CA HIS A 341 16.26 -2.65 22.00
C HIS A 341 16.20 -1.26 22.63
N LEU A 342 15.03 -0.66 22.76
CA LEU A 342 14.82 0.64 23.39
C LEU A 342 15.15 0.68 24.90
N ALA A 343 15.20 -0.48 25.56
CA ALA A 343 15.52 -0.62 26.98
C ALA A 343 17.02 -0.69 27.27
N ARG A 344 17.86 -0.84 26.24
CA ARG A 344 19.33 -0.84 26.34
C ARG A 344 19.89 0.58 26.43
#